data_0e2a3c1ec541cd28ab643624468c0fe7
#
_entry.id   0e2a3c1ec541cd28ab643624468c0fe7
#
_cell.length_a   1.000
_cell.length_b   1.000
_cell.length_c   1.000
_cell.angle_alpha   90.00
_cell.angle_beta   90.00
_cell.angle_gamma   90.00
#
_symmetry.space_group_name_H-M   'P 1'
#
loop_
_entity.id
_entity.type
_entity.pdbx_description
1 polymer ?
#
loop_
_entity_poly.entity_id
_entity_poly.type
_entity_poly.pdbx_seq_one_letter_code
_entity_poly.pdbx_strand_id
1 'polypeptide(L)'
;MSDESAIPSDRVSRPVLEYPFEQLPEPGVAREIAPGVLWLRMPLPFSLDHINLWAVRDGERWAIVDTGVQSREIAAAWRTLLGPGGALEDGVSRVFVTHMHPDHVGMAGWLTRKFDCPLWMTRLEYLNCRVLVADTGREAPEEGVRFYRRAGWNDEAIEDYRTRFGQFGKMVYALPESFRRLRDGETLRIGEHDWRVVVGTGHSPEHACLWCPDLKLLISGDQVLPKISSNVSVFPTEPEADPLHGWLRSMERIRDTVPDDVLVLPAHNEPFIGLHARLAYLGQGHRVSLDRLRRRLAQPRRVVDVFASLFGRAIDEPRLLSLATGESLAHLNYLVHRGEATVSVDDDGVAWYQAV
;
A
#
# COMPACT_ATOMS: atom_id res chain seq x y z
N MET A 1 8.16 -48.98 12.63
CA MET A 1 8.93 -47.84 13.11
C MET A 1 8.91 -46.83 12.02
N SER A 2 7.95 -45.90 12.09
CA SER A 2 7.67 -44.85 11.12
C SER A 2 8.55 -43.65 11.47
N ASP A 3 9.44 -43.32 10.54
CA ASP A 3 10.31 -42.16 10.61
C ASP A 3 9.45 -40.91 10.23
N GLU A 4 8.89 -40.23 11.24
CA GLU A 4 8.30 -38.94 11.09
C GLU A 4 9.44 -37.92 11.02
N SER A 5 9.97 -37.71 9.80
CA SER A 5 10.84 -36.58 9.53
C SER A 5 10.03 -35.29 9.66
N ALA A 6 10.17 -34.66 10.81
CA ALA A 6 9.61 -33.36 11.11
C ALA A 6 10.02 -32.33 10.05
N ILE A 7 9.06 -31.86 9.25
CA ILE A 7 9.23 -30.69 8.38
C ILE A 7 9.58 -29.51 9.27
N PRO A 8 10.73 -28.84 9.10
CA PRO A 8 11.06 -27.66 9.88
C PRO A 8 9.94 -26.62 9.73
N SER A 9 9.48 -26.05 10.82
CA SER A 9 8.47 -24.99 10.80
C SER A 9 9.07 -23.74 10.15
N ASP A 10 8.83 -23.53 8.88
CA ASP A 10 9.20 -22.33 8.09
C ASP A 10 8.48 -21.05 8.59
N ARG A 11 8.25 -20.93 9.87
CA ARG A 11 7.61 -19.74 10.46
C ARG A 11 8.69 -18.76 10.89
N VAL A 12 8.73 -17.62 10.23
CA VAL A 12 9.50 -16.46 10.69
C VAL A 12 8.91 -16.01 12.03
N SER A 13 9.73 -15.93 13.08
CA SER A 13 9.27 -15.40 14.37
C SER A 13 8.93 -13.91 14.22
N ARG A 14 7.75 -13.55 14.73
CA ARG A 14 7.33 -12.13 14.71
C ARG A 14 8.28 -11.29 15.55
N PRO A 15 8.66 -10.09 15.08
CA PRO A 15 9.47 -9.19 15.88
C PRO A 15 8.66 -8.68 17.07
N VAL A 16 9.37 -8.42 18.17
CA VAL A 16 8.79 -7.68 19.30
C VAL A 16 8.83 -6.20 18.92
N LEU A 17 7.66 -5.59 18.72
CA LEU A 17 7.51 -4.17 18.46
C LEU A 17 6.93 -3.50 19.71
N GLU A 18 7.35 -2.27 19.97
CA GLU A 18 6.80 -1.47 21.06
C GLU A 18 5.67 -0.58 20.51
N TYR A 19 4.54 -0.55 21.21
CA TYR A 19 3.35 0.26 20.87
C TYR A 19 3.12 1.30 21.96
N PRO A 20 3.62 2.54 21.83
CA PRO A 20 3.64 3.52 22.92
C PRO A 20 2.26 4.14 23.24
N PHE A 21 1.22 3.82 22.47
CA PHE A 21 -0.10 4.41 22.63
C PHE A 21 -1.16 3.35 22.95
N GLU A 22 -1.70 3.36 24.16
CA GLU A 22 -2.76 2.43 24.59
C GLU A 22 -4.14 2.80 24.03
N GLN A 23 -4.39 4.10 23.79
CA GLN A 23 -5.68 4.59 23.32
C GLN A 23 -5.58 5.04 21.88
N LEU A 24 -6.58 4.66 21.08
CA LEU A 24 -6.72 5.03 19.68
C LEU A 24 -7.64 6.25 19.56
N PRO A 25 -7.39 7.21 18.66
CA PRO A 25 -8.33 8.30 18.42
C PRO A 25 -9.61 7.78 17.76
N GLU A 26 -10.75 8.32 18.21
CA GLU A 26 -12.04 8.06 17.57
C GLU A 26 -12.18 8.92 16.29
N PRO A 27 -13.03 8.51 15.32
CA PRO A 27 -13.30 9.29 14.13
C PRO A 27 -13.74 10.71 14.45
N GLY A 28 -13.08 11.73 13.87
CA GLY A 28 -13.35 13.14 14.17
C GLY A 28 -12.64 13.68 15.40
N VAL A 29 -11.82 12.88 16.07
CA VAL A 29 -10.97 13.28 17.20
C VAL A 29 -9.50 13.20 16.77
N ALA A 30 -8.71 14.21 17.17
CA ALA A 30 -7.27 14.23 16.96
C ALA A 30 -6.53 13.91 18.26
N ARG A 31 -5.41 13.18 18.15
CA ARG A 31 -4.49 12.93 19.26
C ARG A 31 -3.10 13.44 18.91
N GLU A 32 -2.55 14.30 19.71
CA GLU A 32 -1.16 14.71 19.56
C GLU A 32 -0.22 13.56 19.97
N ILE A 33 0.73 13.22 19.05
CA ILE A 33 1.69 12.13 19.25
C ILE A 33 3.13 12.60 19.35
N ALA A 34 3.38 13.83 18.90
CA ALA A 34 4.61 14.58 19.04
C ALA A 34 4.28 16.07 18.93
N PRO A 35 5.14 17.00 19.37
CA PRO A 35 4.86 18.43 19.27
C PRO A 35 4.47 18.85 17.85
N GLY A 36 3.23 19.33 17.68
CA GLY A 36 2.69 19.75 16.40
C GLY A 36 2.38 18.64 15.40
N VAL A 37 2.30 17.37 15.84
CA VAL A 37 1.91 16.24 14.99
C VAL A 37 0.71 15.52 15.59
N LEU A 38 -0.39 15.51 14.85
CA LEU A 38 -1.65 14.91 15.26
C LEU A 38 -1.91 13.59 14.51
N TRP A 39 -2.35 12.60 15.24
CA TRP A 39 -2.90 11.35 14.73
C TRP A 39 -4.41 11.48 14.58
N LEU A 40 -4.89 11.24 13.37
CA LEU A 40 -6.30 11.17 13.01
C LEU A 40 -6.59 9.74 12.57
N ARG A 41 -7.74 9.21 12.94
CA ARG A 41 -8.16 7.87 12.51
C ARG A 41 -9.53 7.94 11.86
N MET A 42 -9.65 7.39 10.65
CA MET A 42 -10.87 7.40 9.87
C MET A 42 -11.38 5.97 9.65
N PRO A 43 -12.72 5.75 9.65
CA PRO A 43 -13.29 4.43 9.40
C PRO A 43 -13.15 4.05 7.92
N LEU A 44 -12.97 2.76 7.64
CA LEU A 44 -12.99 2.21 6.29
C LEU A 44 -14.09 1.15 6.15
N PRO A 45 -14.79 1.08 5.01
CA PRO A 45 -15.81 0.07 4.75
C PRO A 45 -15.21 -1.25 4.23
N PHE A 46 -14.00 -1.61 4.67
CA PHE A 46 -13.24 -2.77 4.20
C PHE A 46 -12.90 -3.70 5.37
N SER A 47 -12.18 -4.79 5.08
CA SER A 47 -11.65 -5.68 6.12
C SER A 47 -10.61 -4.99 7.01
N LEU A 48 -9.86 -4.03 6.46
CA LEU A 48 -9.15 -3.03 7.24
C LEU A 48 -10.16 -1.96 7.63
N ASP A 49 -10.55 -1.92 8.88
CA ASP A 49 -11.66 -1.11 9.39
C ASP A 49 -11.32 0.37 9.59
N HIS A 50 -10.05 0.73 9.42
CA HIS A 50 -9.54 2.10 9.64
C HIS A 50 -8.35 2.45 8.78
N ILE A 51 -8.14 3.77 8.63
CA ILE A 51 -6.89 4.36 8.16
C ILE A 51 -6.44 5.46 9.11
N ASN A 52 -5.14 5.53 9.38
CA ASN A 52 -4.50 6.62 10.10
C ASN A 52 -4.07 7.70 9.12
N LEU A 53 -4.39 8.93 9.46
CA LEU A 53 -3.99 10.12 8.72
C LEU A 53 -3.17 11.00 9.68
N TRP A 54 -2.31 11.83 9.14
CA TRP A 54 -1.45 12.66 9.96
C TRP A 54 -1.65 14.14 9.63
N ALA A 55 -1.71 14.98 10.66
CA ALA A 55 -1.69 16.43 10.49
C ALA A 55 -0.44 16.98 11.16
N VAL A 56 0.36 17.72 10.41
CA VAL A 56 1.60 18.36 10.88
C VAL A 56 1.39 19.86 10.91
N ARG A 57 1.70 20.51 12.03
CA ARG A 57 1.60 21.97 12.16
C ARG A 57 2.47 22.66 11.11
N ASP A 58 1.89 23.59 10.38
CA ASP A 58 2.53 24.30 9.26
C ASP A 58 2.19 25.81 9.34
N GLY A 59 2.91 26.51 10.19
CA GLY A 59 2.58 27.86 10.61
C GLY A 59 1.27 27.89 11.42
N GLU A 60 0.33 28.72 10.99
CA GLU A 60 -0.99 28.80 11.62
C GLU A 60 -1.97 27.70 11.19
N ARG A 61 -1.65 26.91 10.16
CA ARG A 61 -2.49 25.87 9.56
C ARG A 61 -1.88 24.48 9.73
N TRP A 62 -2.45 23.51 9.04
CA TRP A 62 -2.04 22.12 9.07
C TRP A 62 -1.70 21.58 7.69
N ALA A 63 -0.56 20.93 7.57
CA ALA A 63 -0.23 20.06 6.45
C ALA A 63 -0.83 18.68 6.73
N ILE A 64 -1.65 18.17 5.81
CA ILE A 64 -2.31 16.88 5.96
C ILE A 64 -1.55 15.82 5.16
N VAL A 65 -1.32 14.65 5.74
CA VAL A 65 -0.73 13.48 5.07
C VAL A 65 -1.77 12.38 5.02
N ASP A 66 -2.17 12.01 3.81
CA ASP A 66 -3.29 11.15 3.43
C ASP A 66 -4.67 11.66 3.88
N THR A 67 -5.75 11.15 3.29
CA THR A 67 -7.03 11.84 3.37
C THR A 67 -8.24 10.95 3.62
N GLY A 68 -8.10 9.63 3.52
CA GLY A 68 -9.21 8.69 3.61
C GLY A 68 -9.96 8.51 2.30
N VAL A 69 -10.79 7.46 2.22
CA VAL A 69 -11.63 7.17 1.06
C VAL A 69 -12.79 8.17 0.94
N GLN A 70 -13.25 8.42 -0.27
CA GLN A 70 -14.46 9.20 -0.49
C GLN A 70 -15.68 8.47 0.06
N SER A 71 -16.10 8.82 1.27
CA SER A 71 -17.31 8.31 1.91
C SER A 71 -18.04 9.41 2.71
N ARG A 72 -19.31 9.13 3.07
CA ARG A 72 -20.08 10.07 3.90
C ARG A 72 -19.55 10.14 5.33
N GLU A 73 -19.10 9.02 5.86
CA GLU A 73 -18.56 8.86 7.21
C GLU A 73 -17.25 9.64 7.36
N ILE A 74 -16.32 9.47 6.43
CA ILE A 74 -15.05 10.21 6.41
C ILE A 74 -15.28 11.71 6.19
N ALA A 75 -16.20 12.07 5.29
CA ALA A 75 -16.55 13.48 5.10
C ALA A 75 -17.17 14.10 6.38
N ALA A 76 -17.92 13.33 7.18
CA ALA A 76 -18.45 13.79 8.47
C ALA A 76 -17.31 13.98 9.49
N ALA A 77 -16.39 13.01 9.61
CA ALA A 77 -15.22 13.14 10.50
C ALA A 77 -14.35 14.35 10.13
N TRP A 78 -14.09 14.58 8.85
CA TRP A 78 -13.39 15.79 8.38
C TRP A 78 -14.12 17.08 8.74
N ARG A 79 -15.46 17.12 8.63
CA ARG A 79 -16.23 18.32 9.02
C ARG A 79 -16.14 18.60 10.52
N THR A 80 -16.10 17.57 11.36
CA THR A 80 -15.90 17.71 12.81
C THR A 80 -14.51 18.27 13.10
N LEU A 81 -13.45 17.73 12.51
CA LEU A 81 -12.08 18.19 12.71
C LEU A 81 -11.84 19.64 12.24
N LEU A 82 -12.46 20.02 11.13
CA LEU A 82 -12.27 21.32 10.46
C LEU A 82 -13.33 22.37 10.82
N GLY A 83 -14.31 21.99 11.63
CA GLY A 83 -15.37 22.89 12.10
C GLY A 83 -14.95 23.71 13.32
N PRO A 84 -15.82 24.64 13.77
CA PRO A 84 -15.55 25.43 14.97
C PRO A 84 -15.30 24.56 16.21
N GLY A 85 -14.20 24.80 16.91
CA GLY A 85 -13.74 24.00 18.05
C GLY A 85 -13.11 22.65 17.68
N GLY A 86 -12.99 22.33 16.40
CA GLY A 86 -12.30 21.15 15.92
C GLY A 86 -10.77 21.32 15.95
N ALA A 87 -10.05 20.22 16.07
CA ALA A 87 -8.58 20.24 16.21
C ALA A 87 -7.84 20.86 15.01
N LEU A 88 -8.49 20.97 13.86
CA LEU A 88 -7.96 21.52 12.61
C LEU A 88 -8.75 22.75 12.15
N GLU A 89 -9.42 23.48 13.06
CA GLU A 89 -10.26 24.65 12.70
C GLU A 89 -9.47 25.75 11.99
N ASP A 90 -8.17 25.87 12.25
CA ASP A 90 -7.26 26.80 11.57
C ASP A 90 -7.12 26.52 10.05
N GLY A 91 -7.58 25.35 9.59
CA GLY A 91 -7.60 24.96 8.19
C GLY A 91 -6.32 24.26 7.69
N VAL A 92 -6.29 23.99 6.38
CA VAL A 92 -5.26 23.20 5.73
C VAL A 92 -4.36 24.08 4.85
N SER A 93 -3.04 23.96 5.01
CA SER A 93 -2.04 24.69 4.22
C SER A 93 -1.67 23.94 2.92
N ARG A 94 -1.63 22.62 2.99
CA ARG A 94 -1.29 21.71 1.87
C ARG A 94 -1.70 20.28 2.20
N VAL A 95 -1.85 19.46 1.16
CA VAL A 95 -2.17 18.04 1.28
C VAL A 95 -1.05 17.24 0.66
N PHE A 96 -0.47 16.34 1.43
CA PHE A 96 0.44 15.30 0.97
C PHE A 96 -0.34 13.99 0.80
N VAL A 97 -0.06 13.25 -0.27
CA VAL A 97 -0.60 11.91 -0.45
C VAL A 97 0.56 10.95 -0.67
N THR A 98 0.64 9.93 0.19
CA THR A 98 1.73 8.95 0.16
C THR A 98 1.70 8.14 -1.12
N HIS A 99 0.51 7.68 -1.54
CA HIS A 99 0.29 6.93 -2.77
C HIS A 99 -1.18 6.97 -3.23
N MET A 100 -1.46 6.41 -4.40
CA MET A 100 -2.72 6.56 -5.12
C MET A 100 -3.90 5.75 -4.59
N HIS A 101 -3.75 4.82 -3.64
CA HIS A 101 -4.85 3.99 -3.21
C HIS A 101 -6.01 4.82 -2.61
N PRO A 102 -7.27 4.39 -2.80
CA PRO A 102 -8.43 5.22 -2.52
C PRO A 102 -8.54 5.69 -1.07
N ASP A 103 -8.11 4.86 -0.12
CA ASP A 103 -8.12 5.19 1.31
C ASP A 103 -7.06 6.22 1.71
N HIS A 104 -6.09 6.50 0.85
CA HIS A 104 -5.09 7.57 1.01
C HIS A 104 -5.47 8.83 0.24
N VAL A 105 -5.83 8.69 -1.04
CA VAL A 105 -6.04 9.84 -1.93
C VAL A 105 -7.49 10.31 -1.99
N GLY A 106 -8.45 9.52 -1.46
CA GLY A 106 -9.86 9.66 -1.77
C GLY A 106 -10.47 11.03 -1.49
N MET A 107 -10.10 11.70 -0.39
CA MET A 107 -10.60 13.04 -0.04
C MET A 107 -9.64 14.17 -0.44
N ALA A 108 -8.49 13.89 -1.05
CA ALA A 108 -7.49 14.91 -1.39
C ALA A 108 -8.05 16.01 -2.29
N GLY A 109 -8.80 15.66 -3.31
CA GLY A 109 -9.44 16.64 -4.19
C GLY A 109 -10.51 17.49 -3.49
N TRP A 110 -11.17 16.98 -2.45
CA TRP A 110 -12.10 17.74 -1.66
C TRP A 110 -11.38 18.74 -0.74
N LEU A 111 -10.34 18.28 -0.02
CA LEU A 111 -9.54 19.15 0.88
C LEU A 111 -8.85 20.27 0.12
N THR A 112 -8.18 19.96 -0.98
CA THR A 112 -7.44 20.96 -1.78
C THR A 112 -8.36 22.03 -2.34
N ARG A 113 -9.58 21.68 -2.80
CA ARG A 113 -10.57 22.67 -3.25
C ARG A 113 -11.15 23.49 -2.10
N LYS A 114 -11.43 22.87 -0.96
CA LYS A 114 -12.03 23.55 0.20
C LYS A 114 -11.12 24.65 0.75
N PHE A 115 -9.80 24.40 0.76
CA PHE A 115 -8.82 25.32 1.38
C PHE A 115 -7.97 26.08 0.37
N ASP A 116 -8.22 25.90 -0.93
CA ASP A 116 -7.40 26.47 -2.02
C ASP A 116 -5.91 26.22 -1.77
N CYS A 117 -5.54 24.98 -1.51
CA CYS A 117 -4.20 24.59 -1.13
C CYS A 117 -3.60 23.53 -2.08
N PRO A 118 -2.24 23.46 -2.21
CA PRO A 118 -1.61 22.56 -3.16
C PRO A 118 -1.69 21.11 -2.71
N LEU A 119 -1.84 20.21 -3.71
CA LEU A 119 -1.63 18.77 -3.59
C LEU A 119 -0.14 18.45 -3.81
N TRP A 120 0.44 17.62 -2.96
CA TRP A 120 1.79 17.10 -3.08
C TRP A 120 1.76 15.59 -3.21
N MET A 121 2.28 15.06 -4.31
CA MET A 121 2.37 13.62 -4.62
C MET A 121 3.64 13.34 -5.42
N THR A 122 4.06 12.09 -5.46
CA THR A 122 5.03 11.65 -6.46
C THR A 122 4.38 11.61 -7.85
N ARG A 123 5.21 11.59 -8.90
CA ARG A 123 4.68 11.74 -10.27
C ARG A 123 3.83 10.53 -10.69
N LEU A 124 4.35 9.34 -10.47
CA LEU A 124 3.64 8.13 -10.93
C LEU A 124 2.35 7.91 -10.13
N GLU A 125 2.33 8.21 -8.84
CA GLU A 125 1.11 8.10 -8.04
C GLU A 125 0.02 9.05 -8.53
N TYR A 126 0.37 10.31 -8.82
CA TYR A 126 -0.59 11.28 -9.38
C TYR A 126 -1.11 10.83 -10.75
N LEU A 127 -0.22 10.44 -11.68
CA LEU A 127 -0.62 10.07 -13.03
C LEU A 127 -1.45 8.78 -13.05
N ASN A 128 -1.06 7.74 -12.28
CA ASN A 128 -1.83 6.50 -12.18
C ASN A 128 -3.21 6.74 -11.55
N CYS A 129 -3.29 7.55 -10.49
CA CYS A 129 -4.58 7.93 -9.92
C CYS A 129 -5.49 8.58 -10.96
N ARG A 130 -4.95 9.53 -11.76
CA ARG A 130 -5.70 10.20 -12.84
C ARG A 130 -6.19 9.21 -13.91
N VAL A 131 -5.37 8.23 -14.30
CA VAL A 131 -5.74 7.18 -15.26
C VAL A 131 -6.86 6.32 -14.69
N LEU A 132 -6.71 5.81 -13.47
CA LEU A 132 -7.70 4.94 -12.82
C LEU A 132 -9.05 5.66 -12.59
N VAL A 133 -9.01 6.95 -12.26
CA VAL A 133 -10.23 7.78 -12.16
C VAL A 133 -10.89 7.96 -13.54
N ALA A 134 -10.11 8.15 -14.60
CA ALA A 134 -10.62 8.29 -15.97
C ALA A 134 -11.25 7.00 -16.52
N ASP A 135 -10.91 5.84 -15.98
CA ASP A 135 -11.53 4.56 -16.34
C ASP A 135 -12.93 4.36 -15.71
N THR A 136 -13.40 5.30 -14.90
CA THR A 136 -14.71 5.20 -14.25
C THR A 136 -15.83 5.13 -15.29
N GLY A 137 -16.61 4.04 -15.24
CA GLY A 137 -17.75 3.80 -16.15
C GLY A 137 -17.35 3.26 -17.53
N ARG A 138 -16.07 2.97 -17.77
CA ARG A 138 -15.61 2.25 -18.96
C ARG A 138 -15.80 0.74 -18.82
N GLU A 139 -15.94 0.07 -19.93
CA GLU A 139 -15.88 -1.39 -20.01
C GLU A 139 -14.46 -1.89 -19.72
N ALA A 140 -14.36 -3.08 -19.15
CA ALA A 140 -13.07 -3.71 -18.90
C ALA A 140 -12.33 -3.96 -20.21
N PRO A 141 -11.06 -3.54 -20.31
CA PRO A 141 -10.27 -3.72 -21.54
C PRO A 141 -9.95 -5.21 -21.75
N GLU A 142 -9.90 -5.64 -23.01
CA GLU A 142 -9.59 -7.02 -23.37
C GLU A 142 -8.18 -7.45 -22.93
N GLU A 143 -7.23 -6.49 -22.79
CA GLU A 143 -5.92 -6.73 -22.20
C GLU A 143 -6.03 -7.20 -20.75
N GLY A 144 -6.90 -6.58 -19.95
CA GLY A 144 -7.18 -7.00 -18.58
C GLY A 144 -7.83 -8.39 -18.52
N VAL A 145 -8.77 -8.66 -19.41
CA VAL A 145 -9.39 -9.99 -19.52
C VAL A 145 -8.35 -11.06 -19.86
N ARG A 146 -7.49 -10.80 -20.86
CA ARG A 146 -6.40 -11.71 -21.24
C ARG A 146 -5.42 -11.94 -20.08
N PHE A 147 -5.07 -10.89 -19.35
CA PHE A 147 -4.19 -11.00 -18.18
C PHE A 147 -4.72 -11.99 -17.14
N TYR A 148 -6.00 -11.88 -16.77
CA TYR A 148 -6.59 -12.78 -15.78
C TYR A 148 -6.85 -14.19 -16.32
N ARG A 149 -7.24 -14.34 -17.61
CA ARG A 149 -7.33 -15.65 -18.25
C ARG A 149 -5.98 -16.35 -18.30
N ARG A 150 -4.92 -15.62 -18.65
CA ARG A 150 -3.55 -16.12 -18.64
C ARG A 150 -3.12 -16.62 -17.25
N ALA A 151 -3.64 -16.00 -16.17
CA ALA A 151 -3.41 -16.45 -14.80
C ALA A 151 -4.19 -17.73 -14.42
N GLY A 152 -5.15 -18.19 -15.26
CA GLY A 152 -5.96 -19.37 -15.04
C GLY A 152 -7.34 -19.11 -14.44
N TRP A 153 -7.87 -17.88 -14.55
CA TRP A 153 -9.24 -17.58 -14.10
C TRP A 153 -10.29 -18.22 -15.00
N ASN A 154 -11.38 -18.69 -14.38
CA ASN A 154 -12.55 -19.20 -15.08
C ASN A 154 -13.45 -18.06 -15.57
N ASP A 155 -14.48 -18.40 -16.37
CA ASP A 155 -15.38 -17.40 -16.96
C ASP A 155 -16.18 -16.62 -15.91
N GLU A 156 -16.56 -17.23 -14.78
CA GLU A 156 -17.27 -16.56 -13.69
C GLU A 156 -16.41 -15.44 -13.06
N ALA A 157 -15.15 -15.73 -12.77
CA ALA A 157 -14.22 -14.76 -12.24
C ALA A 157 -13.92 -13.61 -13.25
N ILE A 158 -13.86 -13.94 -14.53
CA ILE A 158 -13.70 -12.94 -15.60
C ILE A 158 -14.92 -12.01 -15.67
N GLU A 159 -16.15 -12.55 -15.58
CA GLU A 159 -17.36 -11.73 -15.60
C GLU A 159 -17.44 -10.82 -14.36
N ASP A 160 -17.06 -11.33 -13.19
CA ASP A 160 -16.95 -10.51 -11.98
C ASP A 160 -15.93 -9.37 -12.14
N TYR A 161 -14.77 -9.64 -12.77
CA TYR A 161 -13.80 -8.58 -13.13
C TYR A 161 -14.42 -7.52 -14.04
N ARG A 162 -15.14 -7.93 -15.11
CA ARG A 162 -15.80 -6.99 -16.04
C ARG A 162 -16.78 -6.08 -15.28
N THR A 163 -17.55 -6.64 -14.36
CA THR A 163 -18.53 -5.90 -13.56
C THR A 163 -17.88 -4.90 -12.60
N ARG A 164 -16.72 -5.23 -12.05
CA ARG A 164 -16.01 -4.39 -11.07
C ARG A 164 -15.02 -3.40 -11.68
N PHE A 165 -14.70 -3.51 -12.96
CA PHE A 165 -13.79 -2.57 -13.61
C PHE A 165 -14.33 -1.13 -13.54
N GLY A 166 -13.42 -0.16 -13.42
CA GLY A 166 -13.78 1.26 -13.38
C GLY A 166 -14.48 1.73 -12.08
N GLN A 167 -14.39 0.96 -10.98
CA GLN A 167 -14.98 1.38 -9.69
C GLN A 167 -14.07 2.34 -8.90
N PHE A 168 -12.79 2.43 -9.24
CA PHE A 168 -11.80 3.22 -8.52
C PHE A 168 -12.23 4.67 -8.33
N GLY A 169 -12.65 5.34 -9.41
CA GLY A 169 -13.02 6.75 -9.35
C GLY A 169 -14.29 7.06 -8.54
N LYS A 170 -15.07 6.04 -8.18
CA LYS A 170 -16.20 6.21 -7.24
C LYS A 170 -15.76 6.40 -5.79
N MET A 171 -14.51 6.05 -5.48
CA MET A 171 -13.91 6.13 -4.16
C MET A 171 -12.98 7.33 -4.00
N VAL A 172 -12.84 8.17 -5.04
CA VAL A 172 -11.88 9.27 -5.08
C VAL A 172 -12.55 10.54 -5.60
N TYR A 173 -12.48 11.64 -4.84
CA TYR A 173 -12.79 12.97 -5.38
C TYR A 173 -11.77 13.34 -6.45
N ALA A 174 -12.26 13.89 -7.56
CA ALA A 174 -11.40 14.31 -8.66
C ALA A 174 -10.26 15.19 -8.15
N LEU A 175 -9.02 14.80 -8.45
CA LEU A 175 -7.82 15.54 -8.09
C LEU A 175 -7.76 16.90 -8.80
N PRO A 176 -7.03 17.89 -8.24
CA PRO A 176 -6.72 19.12 -8.96
C PRO A 176 -5.90 18.82 -10.22
N GLU A 177 -6.04 19.67 -11.26
CA GLU A 177 -5.33 19.51 -12.54
C GLU A 177 -3.81 19.73 -12.43
N SER A 178 -3.36 20.34 -11.32
CA SER A 178 -1.94 20.55 -11.02
C SER A 178 -1.58 20.03 -9.65
N PHE A 179 -0.32 19.63 -9.50
CA PHE A 179 0.23 19.15 -8.22
C PHE A 179 1.66 19.62 -8.03
N ARG A 180 2.15 19.60 -6.81
CA ARG A 180 3.56 19.75 -6.44
C ARG A 180 4.20 18.38 -6.36
N ARG A 181 5.25 18.16 -7.13
CA ARG A 181 5.91 16.87 -7.17
C ARG A 181 6.79 16.65 -5.95
N LEU A 182 6.55 15.53 -5.22
CA LEU A 182 7.50 14.96 -4.28
C LEU A 182 8.60 14.20 -5.05
N ARG A 183 9.85 14.37 -4.61
CA ARG A 183 11.00 13.65 -5.17
C ARG A 183 11.73 12.90 -4.09
N ASP A 184 12.23 11.72 -4.42
CA ASP A 184 13.06 10.95 -3.51
C ASP A 184 14.29 11.75 -3.05
N GLY A 185 14.58 11.69 -1.74
CA GLY A 185 15.66 12.42 -1.11
C GLY A 185 15.44 13.92 -0.93
N GLU A 186 14.35 14.49 -1.44
CA GLU A 186 13.99 15.89 -1.26
C GLU A 186 13.71 16.19 0.22
N THR A 187 14.17 17.34 0.70
CA THR A 187 13.83 17.85 2.04
C THR A 187 12.80 18.96 1.91
N LEU A 188 11.71 18.83 2.65
CA LEU A 188 10.60 19.78 2.69
C LEU A 188 10.50 20.42 4.06
N ARG A 189 10.39 21.73 4.11
CA ARG A 189 10.05 22.42 5.34
C ARG A 189 8.56 22.33 5.60
N ILE A 190 8.15 21.71 6.73
CA ILE A 190 6.77 21.70 7.22
C ILE A 190 6.80 22.26 8.64
N GLY A 191 6.22 23.42 8.81
CA GLY A 191 6.31 24.17 10.07
C GLY A 191 7.76 24.46 10.45
N GLU A 192 8.16 24.02 11.64
CA GLU A 192 9.50 24.27 12.19
C GLU A 192 10.51 23.13 11.90
N HIS A 193 10.08 22.05 11.22
CA HIS A 193 10.91 20.87 11.01
C HIS A 193 11.15 20.56 9.54
N ASP A 194 12.30 19.95 9.29
CA ASP A 194 12.66 19.43 7.98
C ASP A 194 12.21 17.96 7.86
N TRP A 195 11.48 17.67 6.79
CA TRP A 195 10.98 16.35 6.47
C TRP A 195 11.60 15.86 5.17
N ARG A 196 12.27 14.72 5.24
CA ARG A 196 12.90 14.10 4.07
C ARG A 196 11.93 13.11 3.43
N VAL A 197 11.75 13.21 2.12
CA VAL A 197 10.99 12.25 1.30
C VAL A 197 11.84 11.01 1.08
N VAL A 198 11.30 9.84 1.43
CA VAL A 198 11.90 8.53 1.14
C VAL A 198 10.89 7.74 0.31
N VAL A 199 11.18 7.56 -0.98
CA VAL A 199 10.25 6.89 -1.90
C VAL A 199 10.49 5.38 -1.86
N GLY A 200 9.47 4.60 -1.53
CA GLY A 200 9.41 3.15 -1.69
C GLY A 200 8.71 2.75 -2.99
N THR A 201 8.88 1.51 -3.40
CA THR A 201 8.23 0.91 -4.57
C THR A 201 7.72 -0.49 -4.25
N GLY A 202 6.93 -1.08 -5.14
CA GLY A 202 6.46 -2.46 -5.03
C GLY A 202 5.00 -2.56 -4.58
N HIS A 203 4.61 -1.91 -3.49
CA HIS A 203 3.20 -1.78 -3.11
C HIS A 203 2.44 -0.83 -4.06
N SER A 204 3.09 0.28 -4.37
CA SER A 204 2.67 1.22 -5.40
C SER A 204 3.90 1.73 -6.17
N PRO A 205 3.74 2.46 -7.28
CA PRO A 205 4.87 2.82 -8.14
C PRO A 205 5.94 3.72 -7.50
N GLU A 206 5.53 4.74 -6.74
CA GLU A 206 6.43 5.73 -6.11
C GLU A 206 5.87 6.17 -4.74
N HIS A 207 5.65 5.20 -3.82
CA HIS A 207 5.12 5.49 -2.48
C HIS A 207 6.02 6.44 -1.69
N ALA A 208 5.51 7.59 -1.25
CA ALA A 208 6.27 8.57 -0.47
C ALA A 208 6.13 8.33 1.05
N CYS A 209 7.23 8.01 1.71
CA CYS A 209 7.35 8.12 3.16
C CYS A 209 7.92 9.50 3.51
N LEU A 210 7.57 10.05 4.69
CA LEU A 210 8.10 11.32 5.19
C LEU A 210 8.84 11.08 6.50
N TRP A 211 10.15 11.31 6.52
CA TRP A 211 11.01 11.15 7.68
C TRP A 211 11.44 12.51 8.25
N CYS A 212 11.16 12.73 9.53
CA CYS A 212 11.60 13.90 10.30
C CYS A 212 12.68 13.48 11.29
N PRO A 213 13.96 13.83 11.05
CA PRO A 213 15.05 13.50 11.98
C PRO A 213 14.90 14.16 13.34
N ASP A 214 14.48 15.43 13.39
CA ASP A 214 14.38 16.21 14.62
C ASP A 214 13.36 15.63 15.60
N LEU A 215 12.21 15.20 15.08
CA LEU A 215 11.13 14.59 15.88
C LEU A 215 11.28 13.08 16.01
N LYS A 216 12.25 12.46 15.31
CA LYS A 216 12.41 11.00 15.21
C LYS A 216 11.13 10.32 14.77
N LEU A 217 10.46 10.83 13.73
CA LEU A 217 9.21 10.32 13.19
C LEU A 217 9.38 9.84 11.75
N LEU A 218 8.73 8.72 11.42
CA LEU A 218 8.58 8.23 10.06
C LEU A 218 7.10 8.03 9.73
N ILE A 219 6.50 8.91 8.94
CA ILE A 219 5.19 8.63 8.33
C ILE A 219 5.45 7.65 7.18
N SER A 220 5.08 6.39 7.39
CA SER A 220 5.43 5.29 6.48
C SER A 220 4.32 4.94 5.49
N GLY A 221 3.11 5.47 5.67
CA GLY A 221 1.95 5.06 4.87
C GLY A 221 1.80 3.53 4.89
N ASP A 222 1.62 2.95 3.71
CA ASP A 222 1.55 1.50 3.52
C ASP A 222 2.90 0.85 3.23
N GLN A 223 3.97 1.63 3.12
CA GLN A 223 5.29 1.05 2.84
C GLN A 223 5.81 0.23 4.03
N VAL A 224 5.46 0.57 5.28
CA VAL A 224 5.82 -0.23 6.45
C VAL A 224 4.65 -0.27 7.43
N LEU A 225 4.02 -1.44 7.57
CA LEU A 225 2.90 -1.69 8.48
C LEU A 225 3.32 -2.65 9.61
N PRO A 226 2.83 -2.48 10.86
CA PRO A 226 3.35 -3.25 11.99
C PRO A 226 2.84 -4.70 12.06
N LYS A 227 1.58 -4.96 11.65
CA LYS A 227 0.92 -6.26 11.86
C LYS A 227 0.69 -7.06 10.59
N ILE A 228 0.52 -6.38 9.45
CA ILE A 228 0.27 -6.97 8.14
C ILE A 228 1.37 -6.61 7.16
N SER A 229 1.54 -7.38 6.09
CA SER A 229 2.34 -7.00 4.94
C SER A 229 1.45 -6.29 3.94
N SER A 230 1.97 -5.23 3.34
CA SER A 230 1.28 -4.58 2.23
C SER A 230 1.27 -5.50 1.01
N ASN A 231 0.21 -5.44 0.24
CA ASN A 231 0.10 -6.20 -0.98
C ASN A 231 1.11 -5.68 -2.02
N VAL A 232 1.86 -6.58 -2.65
CA VAL A 232 2.84 -6.30 -3.70
C VAL A 232 2.36 -7.00 -4.97
N SER A 233 1.75 -6.25 -5.89
CA SER A 233 1.01 -6.83 -7.01
C SER A 233 1.54 -6.42 -8.38
N VAL A 234 1.44 -7.36 -9.32
CA VAL A 234 1.47 -7.09 -10.76
C VAL A 234 0.07 -6.78 -11.24
N PHE A 235 -0.07 -5.79 -12.09
CA PHE A 235 -1.34 -5.33 -12.64
C PHE A 235 -1.42 -5.56 -14.16
N PRO A 236 -2.63 -5.61 -14.75
CA PRO A 236 -2.80 -5.79 -16.19
C PRO A 236 -2.10 -4.74 -17.06
N THR A 237 -1.83 -3.55 -16.53
CA THR A 237 -1.13 -2.45 -17.20
C THR A 237 0.34 -2.72 -17.44
N GLU A 238 0.97 -3.55 -16.62
CA GLU A 238 2.40 -3.90 -16.71
C GLU A 238 2.61 -5.37 -16.28
N PRO A 239 2.17 -6.35 -17.11
CA PRO A 239 2.07 -7.77 -16.73
C PRO A 239 3.41 -8.45 -16.45
N GLU A 240 4.51 -7.89 -16.95
CA GLU A 240 5.87 -8.41 -16.78
C GLU A 240 6.68 -7.66 -15.70
N ALA A 241 6.05 -6.74 -14.96
CA ALA A 241 6.73 -6.00 -13.89
C ALA A 241 7.30 -6.92 -12.80
N ASP A 242 8.39 -6.47 -12.14
CA ASP A 242 8.99 -7.12 -10.97
C ASP A 242 8.85 -6.23 -9.71
N PRO A 243 7.61 -6.01 -9.22
CA PRO A 243 7.38 -5.15 -8.06
C PRO A 243 7.95 -5.73 -6.77
N LEU A 244 8.11 -7.05 -6.66
CA LEU A 244 8.70 -7.68 -5.49
C LEU A 244 10.19 -7.32 -5.33
N HIS A 245 10.94 -7.22 -6.43
CA HIS A 245 12.31 -6.71 -6.38
C HIS A 245 12.34 -5.28 -5.87
N GLY A 246 11.49 -4.43 -6.42
CA GLY A 246 11.34 -3.04 -5.99
C GLY A 246 11.02 -2.92 -4.49
N TRP A 247 10.10 -3.76 -4.01
CA TRP A 247 9.71 -3.83 -2.59
C TRP A 247 10.89 -4.22 -1.69
N LEU A 248 11.60 -5.31 -2.00
CA LEU A 248 12.75 -5.77 -1.22
C LEU A 248 13.86 -4.73 -1.17
N ARG A 249 14.16 -4.08 -2.31
CA ARG A 249 15.12 -2.96 -2.38
C ARG A 249 14.67 -1.75 -1.56
N SER A 250 13.38 -1.48 -1.52
CA SER A 250 12.82 -0.40 -0.72
C SER A 250 12.98 -0.66 0.77
N MET A 251 12.78 -1.90 1.24
CA MET A 251 13.00 -2.27 2.64
C MET A 251 14.48 -2.05 3.06
N GLU A 252 15.42 -2.47 2.22
CA GLU A 252 16.85 -2.26 2.45
C GLU A 252 17.15 -0.76 2.51
N ARG A 253 16.66 0.02 1.56
CA ARG A 253 16.92 1.46 1.49
C ARG A 253 16.34 2.24 2.68
N ILE A 254 15.11 1.91 3.11
CA ILE A 254 14.51 2.54 4.30
C ILE A 254 15.36 2.23 5.52
N ARG A 255 15.81 0.98 5.71
CA ARG A 255 16.70 0.58 6.81
C ARG A 255 18.02 1.38 6.81
N ASP A 256 18.62 1.58 5.62
CA ASP A 256 19.90 2.26 5.49
C ASP A 256 19.79 3.79 5.60
N THR A 257 18.58 4.34 5.41
CA THR A 257 18.31 5.78 5.42
C THR A 257 17.74 6.27 6.76
N VAL A 258 16.84 5.50 7.37
CA VAL A 258 16.09 5.91 8.57
C VAL A 258 16.62 5.13 9.78
N PRO A 259 17.06 5.79 10.86
CA PRO A 259 17.49 5.13 12.09
C PRO A 259 16.41 4.29 12.74
N ASP A 260 16.80 3.31 13.57
CA ASP A 260 15.85 2.40 14.24
C ASP A 260 15.10 3.04 15.42
N ASP A 261 15.63 4.15 15.96
CA ASP A 261 15.05 4.86 17.12
C ASP A 261 13.93 5.84 16.76
N VAL A 262 13.25 5.61 15.62
CA VAL A 262 12.12 6.41 15.18
C VAL A 262 10.80 5.78 15.64
N LEU A 263 9.81 6.65 15.93
CA LEU A 263 8.41 6.26 15.99
C LEU A 263 7.86 6.18 14.56
N VAL A 264 7.44 4.99 14.15
CA VAL A 264 6.82 4.77 12.84
C VAL A 264 5.33 5.07 12.92
N LEU A 265 4.85 5.87 11.98
CA LEU A 265 3.47 6.32 11.84
C LEU A 265 2.85 5.65 10.60
N PRO A 266 2.27 4.44 10.74
CA PRO A 266 1.75 3.66 9.64
C PRO A 266 0.33 4.10 9.28
N ALA A 267 -0.11 3.81 8.04
CA ALA A 267 -1.49 4.07 7.65
C ALA A 267 -2.50 3.11 8.30
N HIS A 268 -2.10 1.89 8.61
CA HIS A 268 -2.95 0.91 9.28
C HIS A 268 -2.30 0.35 10.54
N ASN A 269 -3.14 0.01 11.51
CA ASN A 269 -2.79 -0.39 12.87
C ASN A 269 -2.15 0.76 13.68
N GLU A 270 -1.43 0.48 14.75
CA GLU A 270 -0.94 1.47 15.70
C GLU A 270 0.47 1.95 15.33
N PRO A 271 0.84 3.20 15.70
CA PRO A 271 2.22 3.65 15.69
C PRO A 271 3.11 2.74 16.53
N PHE A 272 4.35 2.52 16.08
CA PHE A 272 5.24 1.56 16.72
C PHE A 272 6.72 1.96 16.65
N ILE A 273 7.54 1.39 17.53
CA ILE A 273 9.01 1.44 17.55
C ILE A 273 9.53 0.05 17.18
N GLY A 274 10.69 -0.01 16.50
CA GLY A 274 11.33 -1.24 16.02
C GLY A 274 11.27 -1.38 14.49
N LEU A 275 11.54 -0.29 13.80
CA LEU A 275 11.52 -0.22 12.34
C LEU A 275 12.38 -1.29 11.69
N HIS A 276 13.66 -1.42 12.07
CA HIS A 276 14.60 -2.33 11.43
C HIS A 276 14.22 -3.80 11.64
N ALA A 277 13.75 -4.15 12.84
CA ALA A 277 13.24 -5.49 13.12
C ALA A 277 12.01 -5.81 12.26
N ARG A 278 11.12 -4.83 12.04
CA ARG A 278 9.95 -4.99 11.19
C ARG A 278 10.33 -5.15 9.71
N LEU A 279 11.25 -4.33 9.19
CA LEU A 279 11.74 -4.42 7.82
C LEU A 279 12.40 -5.79 7.54
N ALA A 280 13.23 -6.27 8.47
CA ALA A 280 13.85 -7.59 8.37
C ALA A 280 12.81 -8.72 8.31
N TYR A 281 11.78 -8.63 9.16
CA TYR A 281 10.68 -9.61 9.19
C TYR A 281 9.89 -9.64 7.87
N LEU A 282 9.54 -8.47 7.32
CA LEU A 282 8.83 -8.37 6.04
C LEU A 282 9.66 -8.99 4.90
N GLY A 283 10.93 -8.63 4.79
CA GLY A 283 11.83 -9.20 3.78
C GLY A 283 12.02 -10.70 3.92
N GLN A 284 12.15 -11.20 5.15
CA GLN A 284 12.27 -12.64 5.40
C GLN A 284 10.98 -13.40 5.04
N GLY A 285 9.79 -12.81 5.28
CA GLY A 285 8.51 -13.39 4.89
C GLY A 285 8.45 -13.69 3.40
N HIS A 286 8.85 -12.73 2.56
CA HIS A 286 8.91 -12.94 1.10
C HIS A 286 9.94 -13.98 0.68
N ARG A 287 11.12 -14.04 1.34
CA ARG A 287 12.11 -15.11 1.05
C ARG A 287 11.55 -16.50 1.32
N VAL A 288 10.88 -16.68 2.46
CA VAL A 288 10.20 -17.95 2.81
C VAL A 288 9.11 -18.28 1.78
N SER A 289 8.33 -17.30 1.34
CA SER A 289 7.31 -17.49 0.30
C SER A 289 7.94 -17.91 -1.04
N LEU A 290 9.04 -17.28 -1.44
CA LEU A 290 9.78 -17.65 -2.64
C LEU A 290 10.35 -19.09 -2.55
N ASP A 291 10.87 -19.50 -1.40
CA ASP A 291 11.37 -20.87 -1.21
C ASP A 291 10.26 -21.93 -1.30
N ARG A 292 9.07 -21.63 -0.75
CA ARG A 292 7.90 -22.49 -0.92
C ARG A 292 7.46 -22.55 -2.39
N LEU A 293 7.49 -21.42 -3.08
CA LEU A 293 7.12 -21.32 -4.48
C LEU A 293 8.08 -22.13 -5.36
N ARG A 294 9.41 -22.03 -5.17
CA ARG A 294 10.41 -22.87 -5.89
C ARG A 294 10.10 -24.34 -5.76
N ARG A 295 9.82 -24.82 -4.54
CA ARG A 295 9.43 -26.23 -4.31
C ARG A 295 8.13 -26.60 -5.03
N ARG A 296 7.15 -25.69 -5.06
CA ARG A 296 5.86 -25.91 -5.72
C ARG A 296 6.00 -26.01 -7.23
N LEU A 297 6.92 -25.25 -7.81
CA LEU A 297 7.20 -25.18 -9.25
C LEU A 297 8.07 -26.34 -9.77
N ALA A 298 8.42 -27.35 -8.95
CA ALA A 298 9.03 -28.60 -9.45
C ALA A 298 8.17 -29.28 -10.53
N GLN A 299 6.88 -28.97 -10.58
CA GLN A 299 5.96 -29.31 -11.67
C GLN A 299 5.32 -28.01 -12.19
N PRO A 300 4.95 -27.95 -13.49
CA PRO A 300 4.28 -26.79 -14.04
C PRO A 300 3.03 -26.40 -13.24
N ARG A 301 2.86 -25.11 -12.98
CA ARG A 301 1.72 -24.53 -12.24
C ARG A 301 1.23 -23.26 -12.90
N ARG A 302 -0.09 -23.07 -12.89
CA ARG A 302 -0.71 -21.78 -13.22
C ARG A 302 -0.62 -20.83 -12.02
N VAL A 303 -0.91 -19.56 -12.21
CA VAL A 303 -0.93 -18.57 -11.12
C VAL A 303 -1.91 -18.95 -10.02
N VAL A 304 -3.12 -19.40 -10.37
CA VAL A 304 -4.15 -19.83 -9.39
C VAL A 304 -3.74 -21.07 -8.58
N ASP A 305 -2.86 -21.91 -9.09
CA ASP A 305 -2.42 -23.17 -8.44
C ASP A 305 -1.37 -22.92 -7.33
N VAL A 306 -0.82 -21.71 -7.20
CA VAL A 306 0.21 -21.39 -6.21
C VAL A 306 -0.33 -20.61 -4.99
N PHE A 307 -1.60 -20.23 -4.99
CA PHE A 307 -2.20 -19.46 -3.89
C PHE A 307 -2.01 -20.11 -2.51
N ALA A 308 -2.31 -21.40 -2.40
CA ALA A 308 -2.16 -22.13 -1.14
C ALA A 308 -0.71 -22.15 -0.64
N SER A 309 0.27 -22.18 -1.55
CA SER A 309 1.70 -22.14 -1.21
C SER A 309 2.16 -20.78 -0.70
N LEU A 310 1.59 -19.69 -1.21
CA LEU A 310 1.92 -18.31 -0.83
C LEU A 310 1.13 -17.86 0.39
N PHE A 311 -0.19 -18.12 0.42
CA PHE A 311 -1.11 -17.57 1.42
C PHE A 311 -1.51 -18.57 2.51
N GLY A 312 -1.09 -19.84 2.41
CA GLY A 312 -1.44 -20.90 3.37
C GLY A 312 -2.91 -21.34 3.34
N ARG A 313 -3.69 -20.87 2.34
CA ARG A 313 -5.11 -21.19 2.16
C ARG A 313 -5.51 -21.09 0.68
N ALA A 314 -6.61 -21.73 0.31
CA ALA A 314 -7.29 -21.45 -0.95
C ALA A 314 -7.88 -20.03 -0.93
N ILE A 315 -8.02 -19.42 -2.10
CA ILE A 315 -8.64 -18.10 -2.29
C ILE A 315 -9.89 -18.30 -3.13
N ASP A 316 -11.03 -18.34 -2.45
CA ASP A 316 -12.34 -18.57 -3.08
C ASP A 316 -13.18 -17.28 -3.10
N GLU A 317 -12.75 -16.23 -2.36
CA GLU A 317 -13.46 -14.96 -2.29
C GLU A 317 -13.10 -14.07 -3.49
N PRO A 318 -14.08 -13.67 -4.34
CA PRO A 318 -13.85 -12.90 -5.57
C PRO A 318 -13.07 -11.60 -5.35
N ARG A 319 -13.29 -10.92 -4.23
CA ARG A 319 -12.58 -9.66 -3.90
C ARG A 319 -11.09 -9.87 -3.64
N LEU A 320 -10.72 -11.02 -3.09
CA LEU A 320 -9.32 -11.36 -2.80
C LEU A 320 -8.62 -11.97 -4.01
N LEU A 321 -9.37 -12.48 -4.99
CA LEU A 321 -8.82 -13.19 -6.13
C LEU A 321 -7.87 -12.31 -6.96
N SER A 322 -8.22 -11.05 -7.24
CA SER A 322 -7.36 -10.13 -7.98
C SER A 322 -6.09 -9.76 -7.21
N LEU A 323 -6.20 -9.53 -5.90
CA LEU A 323 -5.04 -9.24 -5.04
C LEU A 323 -4.10 -10.45 -4.97
N ALA A 324 -4.66 -11.65 -4.73
CA ALA A 324 -3.87 -12.88 -4.69
C ALA A 324 -3.20 -13.19 -6.04
N THR A 325 -3.89 -12.94 -7.16
CA THR A 325 -3.33 -13.11 -8.51
C THR A 325 -2.15 -12.16 -8.73
N GLY A 326 -2.32 -10.87 -8.44
CA GLY A 326 -1.26 -9.88 -8.59
C GLY A 326 -0.04 -10.17 -7.72
N GLU A 327 -0.25 -10.55 -6.46
CA GLU A 327 0.85 -10.89 -5.54
C GLU A 327 1.53 -12.22 -5.94
N SER A 328 0.78 -13.19 -6.42
CA SER A 328 1.37 -14.44 -6.95
C SER A 328 2.22 -14.19 -8.19
N LEU A 329 1.74 -13.34 -9.10
CA LEU A 329 2.51 -12.91 -10.27
C LEU A 329 3.77 -12.14 -9.87
N ALA A 330 3.71 -11.29 -8.85
CA ALA A 330 4.90 -10.60 -8.35
C ALA A 330 6.00 -11.58 -7.89
N HIS A 331 5.62 -12.67 -7.21
CA HIS A 331 6.57 -13.71 -6.82
C HIS A 331 7.05 -14.56 -8.00
N LEU A 332 6.17 -14.90 -8.94
CA LEU A 332 6.52 -15.67 -10.14
C LEU A 332 7.44 -14.88 -11.06
N ASN A 333 7.09 -13.62 -11.37
CA ASN A 333 7.93 -12.74 -12.19
C ASN A 333 9.30 -12.51 -11.55
N TYR A 334 9.36 -12.38 -10.21
CA TYR A 334 10.63 -12.31 -9.47
C TYR A 334 11.54 -13.49 -9.77
N LEU A 335 11.01 -14.74 -9.80
CA LEU A 335 11.79 -15.93 -10.15
C LEU A 335 12.15 -15.98 -11.63
N VAL A 336 11.22 -15.61 -12.51
CA VAL A 336 11.45 -15.61 -13.98
C VAL A 336 12.56 -14.62 -14.35
N HIS A 337 12.53 -13.41 -13.83
CA HIS A 337 13.55 -12.37 -14.10
C HIS A 337 14.95 -12.76 -13.61
N ARG A 338 15.05 -13.73 -12.69
CA ARG A 338 16.34 -14.26 -12.19
C ARG A 338 16.76 -15.55 -12.85
N GLY A 339 15.97 -16.05 -13.83
CA GLY A 339 16.23 -17.31 -14.50
C GLY A 339 16.02 -18.53 -13.61
N GLU A 340 15.30 -18.39 -12.49
CA GLU A 340 15.01 -19.47 -11.53
C GLU A 340 13.70 -20.20 -11.89
N ALA A 341 12.90 -19.62 -12.78
CA ALA A 341 11.71 -20.25 -13.34
C ALA A 341 11.53 -19.86 -14.80
N THR A 342 10.86 -20.72 -15.56
CA THR A 342 10.42 -20.47 -16.93
C THR A 342 8.91 -20.33 -16.97
N VAL A 343 8.41 -19.69 -18.03
CA VAL A 343 6.98 -19.59 -18.32
C VAL A 343 6.71 -20.06 -19.73
N SER A 344 5.71 -20.93 -19.91
CA SER A 344 5.16 -21.34 -21.19
C SER A 344 3.67 -21.00 -21.25
N VAL A 345 3.10 -20.90 -22.43
CA VAL A 345 1.68 -20.63 -22.63
C VAL A 345 1.09 -21.80 -23.42
N ASP A 346 -0.02 -22.32 -22.96
CA ASP A 346 -0.73 -23.40 -23.64
C ASP A 346 -1.63 -22.87 -24.77
N ASP A 347 -2.30 -23.80 -25.49
CA ASP A 347 -3.19 -23.47 -26.61
C ASP A 347 -4.43 -22.66 -26.18
N ASP A 348 -4.81 -22.70 -24.91
CA ASP A 348 -5.91 -21.91 -24.33
C ASP A 348 -5.46 -20.52 -23.86
N GLY A 349 -4.16 -20.21 -24.01
CA GLY A 349 -3.56 -18.94 -23.60
C GLY A 349 -3.22 -18.83 -22.12
N VAL A 350 -3.26 -19.93 -21.36
CA VAL A 350 -2.93 -19.98 -19.92
C VAL A 350 -1.43 -20.12 -19.72
N ALA A 351 -0.88 -19.35 -18.80
CA ALA A 351 0.54 -19.40 -18.45
C ALA A 351 0.85 -20.48 -17.41
N TRP A 352 1.89 -21.25 -17.69
CA TRP A 352 2.43 -22.30 -16.82
C TRP A 352 3.86 -21.99 -16.44
N TYR A 353 4.11 -21.96 -15.16
CA TYR A 353 5.41 -21.64 -14.56
C TYR A 353 6.05 -22.92 -14.01
N GLN A 354 7.35 -23.07 -14.25
CA GLN A 354 8.13 -24.22 -13.78
C GLN A 354 9.53 -23.76 -13.35
N ALA A 355 10.03 -24.27 -12.22
CA ALA A 355 11.40 -24.06 -11.79
C ALA A 355 12.39 -24.65 -12.81
N VAL A 356 13.55 -23.99 -12.96
CA VAL A 356 14.67 -24.43 -13.82
C VAL A 356 15.46 -25.52 -13.12
#